data_44878bd3987061cced98e24847b0d27c
#
_entry.id   44878bd3987061cced98e24847b0d27c
#
_cell.length_a   1.000
_cell.length_b   1.000
_cell.length_c   1.000
_cell.angle_alpha   90.00
_cell.angle_beta   90.00
_cell.angle_gamma   90.00
#
_symmetry.space_group_name_H-M   'P 1'
#
loop_
_entity.id
_entity.type
_entity.pdbx_description
1 polymer ?
#
loop_
_entity_poly.entity_id
_entity_poly.type
_entity_poly.pdbx_seq_one_letter_code
_entity_poly.pdbx_strand_id
1 'polypeptide(L)'
;MAEKSIIISAEEEAILLKPIDEYVGKIQEQIDALRVEGSDKVNSLKNQIAIAKENKNLTKEEQNKIIGECKKNLEKAKATEDANKQQIAKLIADAEGFLSKHYNSEYYNIVAKSCEAEKKAENSNFEKLKANLQEEHKKAVSSLKDAEEIKAEKYTYKNKLYDAQMTHESRIQEIKDRKHDAYMHKFHLIDLLRMSKYTFAQKQAQNFENYKYTFNMTQFLYKNGLYIVIIMIFIALCIITPFVKNTQLFTTTNILNILQQASPRMFLALGVAGLILLTGTDLSVGRMVGMGMVTATIIMHNGINTGIYPPPPMAAP
;
A
#
# COMPACT_ATOMS: atom_id res chain seq x y z
N MET A 1 33.51 0.00 -23.99
CA MET A 1 32.46 0.23 -25.01
C MET A 1 31.31 0.91 -24.32
N ALA A 2 31.06 2.20 -24.62
CA ALA A 2 29.90 2.91 -24.07
C ALA A 2 28.64 2.27 -24.66
N GLU A 3 27.83 1.61 -23.84
CA GLU A 3 26.47 1.21 -24.22
C GLU A 3 25.74 2.49 -24.63
N LYS A 4 25.43 2.62 -25.93
CA LYS A 4 24.52 3.63 -26.42
C LYS A 4 23.21 3.43 -25.63
N SER A 5 22.89 4.34 -24.74
CA SER A 5 21.61 4.38 -24.03
C SER A 5 20.53 4.62 -25.08
N ILE A 6 19.84 3.56 -25.48
CA ILE A 6 18.75 3.63 -26.43
C ILE A 6 17.54 4.16 -25.68
N ILE A 7 17.15 5.39 -25.97
CA ILE A 7 15.87 5.96 -25.55
C ILE A 7 14.83 5.42 -26.53
N ILE A 8 13.84 4.72 -26.01
CA ILE A 8 12.80 4.05 -26.79
C ILE A 8 11.56 4.97 -26.86
N SER A 9 10.99 5.10 -28.04
CA SER A 9 9.71 5.81 -28.24
C SER A 9 8.54 4.98 -27.71
N ALA A 10 7.39 5.65 -27.48
CA ALA A 10 6.15 4.98 -27.08
C ALA A 10 5.67 3.96 -28.12
N GLU A 11 5.93 4.21 -29.41
CA GLU A 11 5.59 3.28 -30.50
C GLU A 11 6.44 2.01 -30.44
N GLU A 12 7.74 2.15 -30.21
CA GLU A 12 8.65 0.99 -30.04
C GLU A 12 8.32 0.19 -28.78
N GLU A 13 7.90 0.86 -27.70
CA GLU A 13 7.43 0.21 -26.49
C GLU A 13 6.17 -0.64 -26.75
N ALA A 14 5.20 -0.10 -27.49
CA ALA A 14 4.00 -0.82 -27.88
C ALA A 14 4.30 -2.05 -28.78
N ILE A 15 5.30 -1.94 -29.68
CA ILE A 15 5.72 -3.06 -30.51
C ILE A 15 6.34 -4.19 -29.67
N LEU A 16 7.13 -3.86 -28.64
CA LEU A 16 7.71 -4.84 -27.72
C LEU A 16 6.67 -5.55 -26.87
N LEU A 17 5.62 -4.84 -26.47
CA LEU A 17 4.55 -5.36 -25.62
C LEU A 17 3.56 -6.25 -26.37
N LYS A 18 3.29 -5.92 -27.64
CA LYS A 18 2.28 -6.57 -28.47
C LYS A 18 2.34 -8.10 -28.48
N PRO A 19 3.50 -8.78 -28.70
CA PRO A 19 3.55 -10.25 -28.73
C PRO A 19 3.21 -10.88 -27.38
N ILE A 20 3.49 -10.17 -26.27
CA ILE A 20 3.19 -10.63 -24.91
C ILE A 20 1.68 -10.54 -24.68
N ASP A 21 1.07 -9.42 -25.02
CA ASP A 21 -0.37 -9.19 -24.87
C ASP A 21 -1.19 -10.14 -25.77
N GLU A 22 -0.75 -10.37 -27.00
CA GLU A 22 -1.41 -11.32 -27.91
C GLU A 22 -1.35 -12.76 -27.39
N TYR A 23 -0.21 -13.17 -26.82
CA TYR A 23 -0.08 -14.51 -26.22
C TYR A 23 -1.00 -14.70 -25.03
N VAL A 24 -0.99 -13.74 -24.09
CA VAL A 24 -1.85 -13.75 -22.90
C VAL A 24 -3.32 -13.66 -23.29
N GLY A 25 -3.67 -12.81 -24.26
CA GLY A 25 -5.03 -12.67 -24.78
C GLY A 25 -5.59 -13.97 -25.34
N LYS A 26 -4.82 -14.71 -26.15
CA LYS A 26 -5.24 -16.02 -26.66
C LYS A 26 -5.49 -17.04 -25.55
N ILE A 27 -4.65 -17.07 -24.52
CA ILE A 27 -4.86 -17.96 -23.37
C ILE A 27 -6.09 -17.53 -22.58
N GLN A 28 -6.30 -16.22 -22.41
CA GLN A 28 -7.49 -15.70 -21.74
C GLN A 28 -8.77 -16.09 -22.45
N GLU A 29 -8.83 -15.97 -23.77
CA GLU A 29 -9.99 -16.43 -24.56
C GLU A 29 -10.30 -17.92 -24.34
N GLN A 30 -9.26 -18.77 -24.28
CA GLN A 30 -9.43 -20.20 -23.97
C GLN A 30 -9.95 -20.42 -22.55
N ILE A 31 -9.42 -19.69 -21.58
CA ILE A 31 -9.87 -19.75 -20.18
C ILE A 31 -11.33 -19.30 -20.05
N ASP A 32 -11.70 -18.24 -20.74
CA ASP A 32 -13.07 -17.72 -20.71
C ASP A 32 -14.06 -18.67 -21.38
N ALA A 33 -13.69 -19.30 -22.48
CA ALA A 33 -14.49 -20.34 -23.07
C ALA A 33 -14.74 -21.53 -22.11
N LEU A 34 -13.71 -22.02 -21.44
CA LEU A 34 -13.82 -23.05 -20.41
C LEU A 34 -14.65 -22.63 -19.19
N ARG A 35 -14.60 -21.37 -18.81
CA ARG A 35 -15.44 -20.80 -17.74
C ARG A 35 -16.90 -20.75 -18.12
N VAL A 36 -17.21 -20.30 -19.33
CA VAL A 36 -18.59 -20.27 -19.85
C VAL A 36 -19.20 -21.67 -19.86
N GLU A 37 -18.48 -22.67 -20.32
CA GLU A 37 -18.96 -24.05 -20.34
C GLU A 37 -19.07 -24.68 -18.95
N GLY A 38 -18.25 -24.26 -17.99
CA GLY A 38 -18.18 -24.78 -16.63
C GLY A 38 -18.94 -23.92 -15.62
N SER A 39 -18.21 -22.97 -15.00
CA SER A 39 -18.70 -22.21 -13.84
C SER A 39 -19.92 -21.34 -14.14
N ASP A 40 -19.99 -20.72 -15.33
CA ASP A 40 -21.09 -19.84 -15.65
C ASP A 40 -22.38 -20.62 -15.90
N LYS A 41 -22.26 -21.79 -16.54
CA LYS A 41 -23.37 -22.71 -16.71
C LYS A 41 -23.88 -23.25 -15.37
N VAL A 42 -22.99 -23.59 -14.44
CA VAL A 42 -23.34 -24.00 -13.08
C VAL A 42 -24.05 -22.87 -12.34
N ASN A 43 -23.55 -21.63 -12.42
CA ASN A 43 -24.18 -20.48 -11.80
C ASN A 43 -25.54 -20.14 -12.41
N SER A 44 -25.67 -20.22 -13.73
CA SER A 44 -26.93 -20.03 -14.45
C SER A 44 -27.99 -21.05 -13.99
N LEU A 45 -27.63 -22.33 -13.89
CA LEU A 45 -28.53 -23.38 -13.42
C LEU A 45 -28.93 -23.20 -11.95
N LYS A 46 -28.01 -22.76 -11.08
CA LYS A 46 -28.33 -22.40 -9.69
C LYS A 46 -29.31 -21.24 -9.62
N ASN A 47 -29.11 -20.21 -10.43
CA ASN A 47 -30.03 -19.07 -10.50
C ASN A 47 -31.41 -19.48 -11.03
N GLN A 48 -31.48 -20.34 -12.05
CA GLN A 48 -32.74 -20.87 -12.54
C GLN A 48 -33.50 -21.66 -11.46
N ILE A 49 -32.79 -22.47 -10.66
CA ILE A 49 -33.40 -23.18 -9.51
C ILE A 49 -33.91 -22.18 -8.46
N ALA A 50 -33.20 -21.11 -8.17
CA ALA A 50 -33.63 -20.09 -7.22
C ALA A 50 -34.86 -19.36 -7.74
N ILE A 51 -34.85 -18.93 -8.99
CA ILE A 51 -36.00 -18.25 -9.63
C ILE A 51 -37.23 -19.16 -9.66
N ALA A 52 -37.06 -20.45 -10.02
CA ALA A 52 -38.18 -21.39 -10.04
C ALA A 52 -38.80 -21.62 -8.66
N LYS A 53 -37.99 -21.58 -7.58
CA LYS A 53 -38.48 -21.69 -6.19
C LYS A 53 -39.29 -20.47 -5.74
N GLU A 54 -38.86 -19.27 -6.17
CA GLU A 54 -39.48 -18.00 -5.75
C GLU A 54 -40.65 -17.60 -6.62
N ASN A 55 -40.84 -18.21 -7.79
CA ASN A 55 -41.91 -17.87 -8.72
C ASN A 55 -43.26 -18.38 -8.24
N LYS A 56 -44.09 -17.46 -7.74
CA LYS A 56 -45.44 -17.71 -7.21
C LYS A 56 -46.48 -18.04 -8.30
N ASN A 57 -46.13 -17.82 -9.58
CA ASN A 57 -47.06 -18.05 -10.69
C ASN A 57 -47.03 -19.50 -11.21
N LEU A 58 -46.06 -20.30 -10.73
CA LEU A 58 -45.96 -21.71 -11.09
C LEU A 58 -46.63 -22.61 -10.07
N THR A 59 -47.28 -23.66 -10.54
CA THR A 59 -47.81 -24.72 -9.67
C THR A 59 -46.65 -25.50 -9.03
N LYS A 60 -46.88 -26.12 -7.87
CA LYS A 60 -45.87 -26.92 -7.16
C LYS A 60 -45.30 -28.08 -8.03
N GLU A 61 -46.14 -28.64 -8.90
CA GLU A 61 -45.72 -29.73 -9.81
C GLU A 61 -44.80 -29.22 -10.89
N GLU A 62 -45.10 -28.07 -11.51
CA GLU A 62 -44.27 -27.42 -12.50
C GLU A 62 -42.92 -26.96 -11.88
N GLN A 63 -42.94 -26.39 -10.69
CA GLN A 63 -41.75 -26.04 -9.95
C GLN A 63 -40.82 -27.24 -9.74
N ASN A 64 -41.38 -28.35 -9.24
CA ASN A 64 -40.63 -29.57 -8.97
C ASN A 64 -40.07 -30.19 -10.25
N LYS A 65 -40.77 -30.12 -11.36
CA LYS A 65 -40.29 -30.60 -12.67
C LYS A 65 -39.10 -29.79 -13.16
N ILE A 66 -39.20 -28.46 -13.16
CA ILE A 66 -38.12 -27.55 -13.56
C ILE A 66 -36.91 -27.73 -12.65
N ILE A 67 -37.11 -27.77 -11.33
CA ILE A 67 -36.04 -27.98 -10.37
C ILE A 67 -35.36 -29.35 -10.56
N GLY A 68 -36.14 -30.38 -10.86
CA GLY A 68 -35.60 -31.74 -11.13
C GLY A 68 -34.71 -31.80 -12.38
N GLU A 69 -35.15 -31.19 -13.49
CA GLU A 69 -34.37 -31.07 -14.70
C GLU A 69 -33.14 -30.23 -14.50
N CYS A 70 -33.23 -29.06 -13.85
CA CYS A 70 -32.08 -28.21 -13.55
C CYS A 70 -31.06 -28.91 -12.62
N LYS A 71 -31.53 -29.71 -11.65
CA LYS A 71 -30.62 -30.48 -10.78
C LYS A 71 -29.83 -31.54 -11.55
N LYS A 72 -30.46 -32.29 -12.44
CA LYS A 72 -29.78 -33.28 -13.29
C LYS A 72 -28.72 -32.60 -14.18
N ASN A 73 -29.07 -31.48 -14.79
CA ASN A 73 -28.16 -30.71 -15.62
C ASN A 73 -27.02 -30.07 -14.76
N LEU A 74 -27.32 -29.70 -13.52
CA LEU A 74 -26.33 -29.14 -12.59
C LEU A 74 -25.26 -30.19 -12.20
N GLU A 75 -25.62 -31.45 -12.01
CA GLU A 75 -24.63 -32.50 -11.72
C GLU A 75 -23.67 -32.73 -12.91
N LYS A 76 -24.21 -32.76 -14.14
CA LYS A 76 -23.39 -32.83 -15.34
C LYS A 76 -22.49 -31.62 -15.51
N ALA A 77 -23.04 -30.40 -15.29
CA ALA A 77 -22.29 -29.16 -15.39
C ALA A 77 -21.19 -29.06 -14.34
N LYS A 78 -21.41 -29.56 -13.11
CA LYS A 78 -20.36 -29.62 -12.07
C LYS A 78 -19.20 -30.54 -12.46
N ALA A 79 -19.50 -31.71 -13.04
CA ALA A 79 -18.43 -32.60 -13.50
C ALA A 79 -17.58 -31.95 -14.61
N THR A 80 -18.23 -31.22 -15.52
CA THR A 80 -17.52 -30.40 -16.52
C THR A 80 -16.71 -29.26 -15.88
N GLU A 81 -17.29 -28.56 -14.91
CA GLU A 81 -16.60 -27.48 -14.17
C GLU A 81 -15.34 -27.99 -13.50
N ASP A 82 -15.38 -29.15 -12.84
CA ASP A 82 -14.21 -29.70 -12.14
C ASP A 82 -13.10 -30.15 -13.12
N ALA A 83 -13.46 -30.70 -14.30
CA ALA A 83 -12.50 -30.98 -15.36
C ALA A 83 -11.88 -29.67 -15.91
N ASN A 84 -12.71 -28.66 -16.17
CA ASN A 84 -12.28 -27.39 -16.71
C ASN A 84 -11.40 -26.62 -15.71
N LYS A 85 -11.63 -26.72 -14.41
CA LYS A 85 -10.77 -26.11 -13.36
C LYS A 85 -9.32 -26.59 -13.47
N GLN A 86 -9.11 -27.88 -13.73
CA GLN A 86 -7.75 -28.40 -13.88
C GLN A 86 -7.08 -27.87 -15.16
N GLN A 87 -7.82 -27.78 -16.25
CA GLN A 87 -7.31 -27.21 -17.51
C GLN A 87 -7.00 -25.72 -17.36
N ILE A 88 -7.90 -24.95 -16.77
CA ILE A 88 -7.71 -23.52 -16.47
C ILE A 88 -6.46 -23.32 -15.60
N ALA A 89 -6.28 -24.13 -14.55
CA ALA A 89 -5.11 -24.02 -13.69
C ALA A 89 -3.79 -24.28 -14.45
N LYS A 90 -3.77 -25.22 -15.40
CA LYS A 90 -2.61 -25.46 -16.27
C LYS A 90 -2.36 -24.27 -17.20
N LEU A 91 -3.39 -23.77 -17.88
CA LEU A 91 -3.26 -22.61 -18.77
C LEU A 91 -2.75 -21.36 -18.03
N ILE A 92 -3.24 -21.12 -16.83
CA ILE A 92 -2.76 -20.02 -15.98
C ILE A 92 -1.27 -20.25 -15.62
N ALA A 93 -0.89 -21.46 -15.21
CA ALA A 93 0.50 -21.76 -14.86
C ALA A 93 1.45 -21.59 -16.06
N ASP A 94 1.03 -22.00 -17.23
CA ASP A 94 1.80 -21.86 -18.48
C ASP A 94 1.95 -20.37 -18.85
N ALA A 95 0.88 -19.59 -18.76
CA ALA A 95 0.91 -18.15 -19.01
C ALA A 95 1.78 -17.39 -18.00
N GLU A 96 1.68 -17.71 -16.70
CA GLU A 96 2.55 -17.13 -15.68
C GLU A 96 4.01 -17.53 -15.86
N GLY A 97 4.26 -18.77 -16.26
CA GLY A 97 5.58 -19.26 -16.64
C GLY A 97 6.18 -18.47 -17.81
N PHE A 98 5.39 -18.20 -18.83
CA PHE A 98 5.76 -17.35 -19.96
C PHE A 98 6.06 -15.92 -19.51
N LEU A 99 5.14 -15.29 -18.77
CA LEU A 99 5.32 -13.93 -18.24
C LEU A 99 6.56 -13.82 -17.35
N SER A 100 6.86 -14.83 -16.54
CA SER A 100 8.04 -14.78 -15.66
C SER A 100 9.36 -14.82 -16.44
N LYS A 101 9.39 -15.51 -17.60
CA LYS A 101 10.59 -15.66 -18.42
C LYS A 101 10.78 -14.50 -19.40
N HIS A 102 9.70 -14.09 -20.07
CA HIS A 102 9.77 -13.18 -21.22
C HIS A 102 9.48 -11.72 -20.84
N TYR A 103 8.50 -11.45 -19.97
CA TYR A 103 8.07 -10.09 -19.65
C TYR A 103 9.23 -9.21 -19.14
N ASN A 104 9.99 -9.72 -18.17
CA ASN A 104 11.07 -8.93 -17.59
C ASN A 104 12.24 -8.75 -18.55
N SER A 105 12.60 -9.78 -19.34
CA SER A 105 13.77 -9.76 -20.23
C SER A 105 13.52 -9.00 -21.52
N GLU A 106 12.35 -9.16 -22.12
CA GLU A 106 12.04 -8.66 -23.46
C GLU A 106 11.35 -7.30 -23.44
N TYR A 107 10.70 -6.95 -22.36
CA TYR A 107 9.97 -5.68 -22.23
C TYR A 107 10.44 -4.82 -21.04
N TYR A 108 10.16 -5.22 -19.80
CA TYR A 108 10.37 -4.35 -18.63
C TYR A 108 11.80 -3.85 -18.47
N ASN A 109 12.81 -4.71 -18.61
CA ASN A 109 14.20 -4.30 -18.45
C ASN A 109 14.65 -3.32 -19.53
N ILE A 110 14.10 -3.42 -20.73
CA ILE A 110 14.40 -2.52 -21.83
C ILE A 110 13.79 -1.14 -21.53
N VAL A 111 12.50 -1.11 -21.16
CA VAL A 111 11.81 0.14 -20.77
C VAL A 111 12.47 0.76 -19.54
N ALA A 112 12.83 -0.03 -18.52
CA ALA A 112 13.49 0.48 -17.33
C ALA A 112 14.85 1.13 -17.64
N LYS A 113 15.66 0.53 -18.52
CA LYS A 113 16.93 1.11 -18.98
C LYS A 113 16.72 2.39 -19.78
N SER A 114 15.71 2.43 -20.66
CA SER A 114 15.33 3.64 -21.39
C SER A 114 14.93 4.76 -20.43
N CYS A 115 14.07 4.49 -19.46
CA CYS A 115 13.66 5.46 -18.45
C CYS A 115 14.84 5.97 -17.61
N GLU A 116 15.82 5.12 -17.27
CA GLU A 116 17.03 5.54 -16.58
C GLU A 116 17.93 6.43 -17.43
N ALA A 117 18.02 6.15 -18.73
CA ALA A 117 18.76 6.98 -19.68
C ALA A 117 18.09 8.36 -19.87
N GLU A 118 16.77 8.38 -20.05
CA GLU A 118 15.98 9.61 -20.14
C GLU A 118 16.11 10.47 -18.88
N LYS A 119 16.02 9.84 -17.71
CA LYS A 119 16.21 10.53 -16.42
C LYS A 119 17.60 11.16 -16.30
N LYS A 120 18.66 10.47 -16.74
CA LYS A 120 20.02 11.02 -16.74
C LYS A 120 20.15 12.19 -17.70
N ALA A 121 19.58 12.07 -18.92
CA ALA A 121 19.58 13.12 -19.90
C ALA A 121 18.82 14.36 -19.40
N GLU A 122 17.64 14.18 -18.81
CA GLU A 122 16.83 15.28 -18.28
C GLU A 122 17.52 16.00 -17.12
N ASN A 123 18.14 15.26 -16.19
CA ASN A 123 18.95 15.85 -15.12
C ASN A 123 20.12 16.68 -15.69
N SER A 124 20.83 16.17 -16.72
CA SER A 124 21.90 16.91 -17.36
C SER A 124 21.40 18.17 -18.06
N ASN A 125 20.26 18.11 -18.72
CA ASN A 125 19.64 19.26 -19.38
C ASN A 125 19.19 20.32 -18.37
N PHE A 126 18.62 19.89 -17.25
CA PHE A 126 18.23 20.79 -16.17
C PHE A 126 19.44 21.53 -15.55
N GLU A 127 20.55 20.82 -15.29
CA GLU A 127 21.77 21.46 -14.76
C GLU A 127 22.36 22.47 -15.75
N LYS A 128 22.34 22.18 -17.07
CA LYS A 128 22.76 23.14 -18.11
C LYS A 128 21.84 24.35 -18.14
N LEU A 129 20.51 24.14 -18.10
CA LEU A 129 19.54 25.24 -18.08
C LEU A 129 19.73 26.12 -16.84
N LYS A 130 19.95 25.52 -15.69
CA LYS A 130 20.21 26.25 -14.44
C LYS A 130 21.48 27.08 -14.50
N ALA A 131 22.55 26.53 -15.07
CA ALA A 131 23.81 27.24 -15.28
C ALA A 131 23.64 28.44 -16.23
N ASN A 132 22.92 28.25 -17.34
CA ASN A 132 22.61 29.33 -18.29
C ASN A 132 21.79 30.45 -17.64
N LEU A 133 20.74 30.10 -16.89
CA LEU A 133 19.93 31.08 -16.16
C LEU A 133 20.76 31.86 -15.11
N GLN A 134 21.72 31.20 -14.46
CA GLN A 134 22.63 31.87 -13.52
C GLN A 134 23.57 32.84 -14.23
N GLU A 135 24.10 32.48 -15.39
CA GLU A 135 24.97 33.37 -16.19
C GLU A 135 24.20 34.58 -16.72
N GLU A 136 22.99 34.36 -17.26
CA GLU A 136 22.09 35.44 -17.71
C GLU A 136 21.80 36.40 -16.56
N HIS A 137 21.43 35.88 -15.38
CA HIS A 137 21.17 36.71 -14.22
C HIS A 137 22.41 37.52 -13.77
N LYS A 138 23.60 36.91 -13.74
CA LYS A 138 24.84 37.62 -13.41
C LYS A 138 25.13 38.74 -14.41
N LYS A 139 24.96 38.51 -15.70
CA LYS A 139 25.14 39.52 -16.76
C LYS A 139 24.12 40.65 -16.62
N ALA A 140 22.84 40.31 -16.38
CA ALA A 140 21.78 41.31 -16.20
C ALA A 140 22.05 42.19 -14.97
N VAL A 141 22.36 41.59 -13.81
CA VAL A 141 22.66 42.34 -12.58
C VAL A 141 23.90 43.23 -12.74
N SER A 142 24.95 42.78 -13.46
CA SER A 142 26.13 43.62 -13.69
C SER A 142 25.89 44.84 -14.58
N SER A 143 24.85 44.84 -15.40
CA SER A 143 24.47 45.96 -16.27
C SER A 143 23.52 46.96 -15.61
N LEU A 144 22.88 46.61 -14.49
CA LEU A 144 21.90 47.43 -13.78
C LEU A 144 22.58 48.24 -12.68
N LYS A 145 22.19 49.52 -12.55
CA LYS A 145 22.70 50.47 -11.52
C LYS A 145 21.65 50.83 -10.45
N ASP A 146 20.37 50.61 -10.75
CA ASP A 146 19.29 50.95 -9.85
C ASP A 146 18.95 49.77 -8.92
N ALA A 147 18.76 50.06 -7.64
CA ALA A 147 18.44 49.05 -6.61
C ALA A 147 17.05 48.43 -6.81
N GLU A 148 16.09 49.13 -7.38
CA GLU A 148 14.75 48.62 -7.67
C GLU A 148 14.77 47.66 -8.87
N GLU A 149 15.51 48.00 -9.92
CA GLU A 149 15.68 47.18 -11.11
C GLU A 149 16.42 45.87 -10.75
N ILE A 150 17.43 45.91 -9.87
CA ILE A 150 18.11 44.73 -9.38
C ILE A 150 17.18 43.80 -8.57
N LYS A 151 16.25 44.37 -7.79
CA LYS A 151 15.25 43.57 -7.08
C LYS A 151 14.25 42.91 -8.05
N ALA A 152 13.80 43.64 -9.05
CA ALA A 152 12.91 43.12 -10.08
C ALA A 152 13.57 41.96 -10.85
N GLU A 153 14.83 42.13 -11.26
CA GLU A 153 15.60 41.08 -11.94
C GLU A 153 15.79 39.83 -11.07
N LYS A 154 16.11 39.99 -9.81
CA LYS A 154 16.18 38.85 -8.85
C LYS A 154 14.86 38.11 -8.74
N TYR A 155 13.74 38.82 -8.74
CA TYR A 155 12.41 38.19 -8.70
C TYR A 155 12.13 37.44 -10.01
N THR A 156 12.43 38.05 -11.16
CA THR A 156 12.30 37.42 -12.48
C THR A 156 13.15 36.17 -12.61
N TYR A 157 14.42 36.21 -12.16
CA TYR A 157 15.30 35.04 -12.12
C TYR A 157 14.72 33.92 -11.22
N LYS A 158 14.22 34.28 -10.03
CA LYS A 158 13.61 33.31 -9.12
C LYS A 158 12.40 32.61 -9.75
N ASN A 159 11.55 33.35 -10.47
CA ASN A 159 10.40 32.80 -11.14
C ASN A 159 10.83 31.88 -12.31
N LYS A 160 11.77 32.28 -13.15
CA LYS A 160 12.31 31.45 -14.22
C LYS A 160 12.93 30.16 -13.69
N LEU A 161 13.64 30.24 -12.57
CA LEU A 161 14.23 29.07 -11.94
C LEU A 161 13.16 28.12 -11.36
N TYR A 162 12.13 28.69 -10.76
CA TYR A 162 10.99 27.93 -10.23
C TYR A 162 10.23 27.21 -11.37
N ASP A 163 9.94 27.90 -12.46
CA ASP A 163 9.26 27.31 -13.62
C ASP A 163 10.08 26.19 -14.26
N ALA A 164 11.40 26.40 -14.39
CA ALA A 164 12.32 25.37 -14.88
C ALA A 164 12.36 24.15 -13.96
N GLN A 165 12.35 24.38 -12.64
CA GLN A 165 12.32 23.31 -11.65
C GLN A 165 11.00 22.51 -11.70
N MET A 166 9.86 23.20 -11.79
CA MET A 166 8.55 22.55 -11.88
C MET A 166 8.42 21.72 -13.16
N THR A 167 8.92 22.24 -14.29
CA THR A 167 8.94 21.51 -15.57
C THR A 167 9.82 20.27 -15.49
N HIS A 168 11.00 20.40 -14.89
CA HIS A 168 11.91 19.28 -14.66
C HIS A 168 11.28 18.20 -13.76
N GLU A 169 10.68 18.60 -12.63
CA GLU A 169 10.00 17.69 -11.71
C GLU A 169 8.84 16.95 -12.39
N SER A 170 8.04 17.64 -13.22
CA SER A 170 6.97 17.02 -14.00
C SER A 170 7.50 15.95 -14.95
N ARG A 171 8.55 16.24 -15.71
CA ARG A 171 9.17 15.27 -16.64
C ARG A 171 9.77 14.07 -15.90
N ILE A 172 10.45 14.31 -14.78
CA ILE A 172 10.98 13.22 -13.95
C ILE A 172 9.84 12.35 -13.41
N GLN A 173 8.69 12.95 -13.07
CA GLN A 173 7.52 12.20 -12.64
C GLN A 173 6.93 11.37 -13.78
N GLU A 174 6.77 11.93 -14.97
CA GLU A 174 6.31 11.20 -16.17
C GLU A 174 7.18 9.97 -16.47
N ILE A 175 8.50 10.11 -16.38
CA ILE A 175 9.44 8.98 -16.56
C ILE A 175 9.26 7.90 -15.47
N LYS A 176 9.02 8.33 -14.22
CA LYS A 176 8.75 7.38 -13.13
C LYS A 176 7.42 6.67 -13.32
N ASP A 177 6.39 7.39 -13.75
CA ASP A 177 5.07 6.85 -14.00
C ASP A 177 5.13 5.80 -15.11
N ARG A 178 5.79 6.08 -16.22
CA ARG A 178 6.00 5.14 -17.31
C ARG A 178 6.73 3.86 -16.86
N LYS A 179 7.78 4.00 -16.03
CA LYS A 179 8.49 2.84 -15.48
C LYS A 179 7.59 2.03 -14.54
N HIS A 180 6.79 2.70 -13.72
CA HIS A 180 5.84 2.06 -12.81
C HIS A 180 4.73 1.34 -13.56
N ASP A 181 4.15 1.99 -14.58
CA ASP A 181 3.09 1.42 -15.41
C ASP A 181 3.59 0.17 -16.17
N ALA A 182 4.80 0.23 -16.72
CA ALA A 182 5.43 -0.94 -17.33
C ALA A 182 5.61 -2.11 -16.35
N TYR A 183 5.89 -1.83 -15.07
CA TYR A 183 5.96 -2.88 -14.05
C TYR A 183 4.57 -3.41 -13.69
N MET A 184 3.60 -2.53 -13.53
CA MET A 184 2.24 -2.87 -13.11
C MET A 184 1.45 -3.59 -14.21
N HIS A 185 1.78 -3.36 -15.48
CA HIS A 185 1.13 -4.04 -16.60
C HIS A 185 1.24 -5.57 -16.51
N LYS A 186 2.36 -6.10 -16.00
CA LYS A 186 2.49 -7.54 -15.69
C LYS A 186 1.40 -8.03 -14.75
N PHE A 187 1.12 -7.27 -13.69
CA PHE A 187 0.08 -7.64 -12.73
C PHE A 187 -1.32 -7.49 -13.32
N HIS A 188 -1.51 -6.54 -14.24
CA HIS A 188 -2.75 -6.43 -15.00
C HIS A 188 -2.99 -7.69 -15.87
N LEU A 189 -1.97 -8.18 -16.56
CA LEU A 189 -2.07 -9.43 -17.32
C LEU A 189 -2.37 -10.65 -16.43
N ILE A 190 -1.72 -10.73 -15.25
CA ILE A 190 -2.02 -11.78 -14.27
C ILE A 190 -3.46 -11.65 -13.74
N ASP A 191 -3.95 -10.44 -13.55
CA ASP A 191 -5.31 -10.17 -13.09
C ASP A 191 -6.35 -10.65 -14.10
N LEU A 192 -6.15 -10.38 -15.37
CA LEU A 192 -6.99 -10.89 -16.46
C LEU A 192 -7.10 -12.43 -16.43
N LEU A 193 -5.99 -13.12 -16.23
CA LEU A 193 -5.96 -14.59 -16.17
C LEU A 193 -6.63 -15.14 -14.89
N ARG A 194 -6.39 -14.52 -13.73
CA ARG A 194 -6.80 -15.02 -12.41
C ARG A 194 -8.08 -14.40 -11.85
N MET A 195 -8.65 -13.38 -12.48
CA MET A 195 -9.78 -12.61 -11.94
C MET A 195 -9.50 -12.10 -10.52
N SER A 196 -8.45 -11.32 -10.35
CA SER A 196 -8.01 -10.69 -9.08
C SER A 196 -7.61 -11.67 -7.95
N LYS A 197 -7.42 -12.96 -8.26
CA LYS A 197 -6.96 -13.96 -7.28
C LYS A 197 -5.44 -14.09 -7.30
N TYR A 198 -4.75 -13.07 -6.79
CA TYR A 198 -3.30 -13.09 -6.67
C TYR A 198 -2.79 -14.10 -5.63
N THR A 199 -1.61 -14.65 -5.89
CA THR A 199 -0.87 -15.37 -4.85
C THR A 199 -0.31 -14.37 -3.82
N PHE A 200 -0.04 -14.85 -2.60
CA PHE A 200 0.53 -14.00 -1.55
C PHE A 200 1.83 -13.31 -2.00
N ALA A 201 2.72 -14.03 -2.69
CA ALA A 201 3.98 -13.49 -3.19
C ALA A 201 3.75 -12.38 -4.26
N GLN A 202 2.81 -12.59 -5.18
CA GLN A 202 2.44 -11.58 -6.19
C GLN A 202 1.88 -10.32 -5.54
N LYS A 203 1.00 -10.47 -4.54
CA LYS A 203 0.42 -9.34 -3.81
C LYS A 203 1.47 -8.56 -3.01
N GLN A 204 2.41 -9.26 -2.40
CA GLN A 204 3.52 -8.60 -1.69
C GLN A 204 4.45 -7.85 -2.65
N ALA A 205 4.78 -8.43 -3.81
CA ALA A 205 5.60 -7.76 -4.83
C ALA A 205 4.92 -6.50 -5.37
N GLN A 206 3.61 -6.57 -5.64
CA GLN A 206 2.80 -5.43 -6.07
C GLN A 206 2.76 -4.33 -5.00
N ASN A 207 2.49 -4.69 -3.74
CA ASN A 207 2.44 -3.74 -2.64
C ASN A 207 3.79 -3.06 -2.40
N PHE A 208 4.89 -3.81 -2.51
CA PHE A 208 6.24 -3.27 -2.34
C PHE A 208 6.59 -2.27 -3.43
N GLU A 209 6.27 -2.56 -4.69
CA GLU A 209 6.53 -1.63 -5.79
C GLU A 209 5.64 -0.38 -5.71
N ASN A 210 4.36 -0.54 -5.37
CA ASN A 210 3.46 0.59 -5.11
C ASN A 210 3.98 1.45 -3.96
N TYR A 211 4.45 0.84 -2.88
CA TYR A 211 5.05 1.58 -1.76
C TYR A 211 6.28 2.35 -2.21
N LYS A 212 7.19 1.72 -2.97
CA LYS A 212 8.39 2.35 -3.49
C LYS A 212 8.09 3.51 -4.44
N TYR A 213 7.06 3.36 -5.28
CA TYR A 213 6.60 4.40 -6.19
C TYR A 213 5.98 5.59 -5.45
N THR A 214 5.11 5.35 -4.48
CA THR A 214 4.43 6.39 -3.70
C THR A 214 5.29 6.97 -2.58
N PHE A 215 6.46 6.38 -2.29
CA PHE A 215 7.31 6.80 -1.19
C PHE A 215 7.85 8.21 -1.40
N ASN A 216 7.44 9.12 -0.53
CA ASN A 216 7.96 10.46 -0.46
C ASN A 216 8.56 10.70 0.93
N MET A 217 9.87 10.98 0.99
CA MET A 217 10.62 11.18 2.22
C MET A 217 10.03 12.30 3.09
N THR A 218 9.58 13.37 2.47
CA THR A 218 8.98 14.51 3.17
C THR A 218 7.67 14.12 3.85
N GLN A 219 6.78 13.44 3.13
CA GLN A 219 5.51 12.95 3.68
C GLN A 219 5.75 11.87 4.75
N PHE A 220 6.73 10.99 4.53
CA PHE A 220 7.12 9.98 5.51
C PHE A 220 7.60 10.62 6.82
N LEU A 221 8.45 11.66 6.75
CA LEU A 221 8.90 12.42 7.91
C LEU A 221 7.75 13.15 8.61
N TYR A 222 6.86 13.79 7.86
CA TYR A 222 5.69 14.45 8.47
C TYR A 222 4.77 13.44 9.18
N LYS A 223 4.49 12.31 8.55
CA LYS A 223 3.60 11.28 9.10
C LYS A 223 4.21 10.55 10.29
N ASN A 224 5.52 10.26 10.23
CA ASN A 224 6.20 9.43 11.23
C ASN A 224 7.20 10.22 12.09
N GLY A 225 7.31 11.53 11.93
CA GLY A 225 8.32 12.36 12.58
C GLY A 225 8.34 12.21 14.09
N LEU A 226 7.17 12.18 14.73
CA LEU A 226 7.05 11.95 16.17
C LEU A 226 7.68 10.61 16.62
N TYR A 227 7.39 9.53 15.88
CA TYR A 227 7.94 8.21 16.18
C TYR A 227 9.45 8.16 15.95
N ILE A 228 9.95 8.82 14.91
CA ILE A 228 11.39 8.91 14.62
C ILE A 228 12.11 9.65 15.76
N VAL A 229 11.56 10.76 16.23
CA VAL A 229 12.12 11.51 17.36
C VAL A 229 12.14 10.67 18.64
N ILE A 230 11.05 9.96 18.96
CA ILE A 230 10.98 9.06 20.12
C ILE A 230 12.05 7.97 20.02
N ILE A 231 12.21 7.34 18.85
CA ILE A 231 13.22 6.30 18.64
C ILE A 231 14.62 6.87 18.78
N MET A 232 14.91 8.07 18.21
CA MET A 232 16.20 8.73 18.37
C MET A 232 16.53 9.02 19.83
N ILE A 233 15.57 9.55 20.59
CA ILE A 233 15.74 9.81 22.03
C ILE A 233 16.01 8.48 22.77
N PHE A 234 15.26 7.43 22.44
CA PHE A 234 15.47 6.11 23.06
C PHE A 234 16.86 5.56 22.78
N ILE A 235 17.35 5.63 21.53
CA ILE A 235 18.71 5.22 21.15
C ILE A 235 19.76 6.06 21.90
N ALA A 236 19.57 7.36 21.96
CA ALA A 236 20.48 8.26 22.71
C ALA A 236 20.56 7.88 24.20
N LEU A 237 19.41 7.58 24.82
CA LEU A 237 19.38 7.12 26.21
C LEU A 237 20.06 5.76 26.39
N CYS A 238 19.90 4.83 25.45
CA CYS A 238 20.58 3.53 25.48
C CYS A 238 22.12 3.68 25.43
N ILE A 239 22.60 4.68 24.70
CA ILE A 239 24.04 4.96 24.61
C ILE A 239 24.57 5.70 25.84
N ILE A 240 23.84 6.70 26.32
CA ILE A 240 24.29 7.57 27.43
C ILE A 240 24.24 6.85 28.78
N THR A 241 23.20 6.01 29.02
CA THR A 241 22.98 5.37 30.33
C THR A 241 24.15 4.51 30.82
N PRO A 242 24.81 3.66 30.00
CA PRO A 242 25.97 2.91 30.42
C PRO A 242 27.15 3.79 30.88
N PHE A 243 27.34 4.93 30.21
CA PHE A 243 28.44 5.87 30.56
C PHE A 243 28.19 6.64 31.86
N VAL A 244 26.93 6.93 32.16
CA VAL A 244 26.57 7.75 33.35
C VAL A 244 26.34 6.91 34.61
N LYS A 245 25.73 5.73 34.44
CA LYS A 245 25.29 4.89 35.59
C LYS A 245 25.86 3.46 35.61
N ASN A 246 26.78 3.09 34.73
CA ASN A 246 27.30 1.72 34.60
C ASN A 246 26.22 0.61 34.55
N THR A 247 25.01 0.95 34.09
CA THR A 247 23.87 0.05 33.97
C THR A 247 23.40 0.03 32.52
N GLN A 248 23.05 -1.16 32.01
CA GLN A 248 22.51 -1.29 30.66
C GLN A 248 21.00 -1.06 30.68
N LEU A 249 20.52 -0.11 29.87
CA LEU A 249 19.09 0.14 29.72
C LEU A 249 18.39 -1.03 29.02
N PHE A 250 19.07 -1.65 28.06
CA PHE A 250 18.53 -2.74 27.24
C PHE A 250 18.79 -4.12 27.87
N THR A 251 18.18 -4.34 29.04
CA THR A 251 18.24 -5.62 29.76
C THR A 251 16.84 -6.23 29.79
N THR A 252 16.74 -7.56 29.71
CA THR A 252 15.44 -8.28 29.74
C THR A 252 14.59 -7.87 30.93
N THR A 253 15.20 -7.74 32.12
CA THR A 253 14.53 -7.29 33.34
C THR A 253 13.95 -5.88 33.19
N ASN A 254 14.70 -4.97 32.56
CA ASN A 254 14.26 -3.58 32.37
C ASN A 254 13.14 -3.47 31.33
N ILE A 255 13.20 -4.26 30.28
CA ILE A 255 12.12 -4.36 29.28
C ILE A 255 10.83 -4.87 29.93
N LEU A 256 10.92 -5.93 30.75
CA LEU A 256 9.76 -6.45 31.49
C LEU A 256 9.18 -5.42 32.45
N ASN A 257 10.03 -4.68 33.18
CA ASN A 257 9.60 -3.60 34.07
C ASN A 257 8.89 -2.47 33.29
N ILE A 258 9.42 -2.08 32.13
CA ILE A 258 8.77 -1.08 31.26
C ILE A 258 7.41 -1.58 30.78
N LEU A 259 7.31 -2.83 30.33
CA LEU A 259 6.05 -3.44 29.89
C LEU A 259 5.03 -3.52 31.04
N GLN A 260 5.48 -3.91 32.24
CA GLN A 260 4.64 -3.97 33.42
C GLN A 260 4.08 -2.59 33.82
N GLN A 261 4.91 -1.55 33.73
CA GLN A 261 4.48 -0.18 34.04
C GLN A 261 3.64 0.43 32.91
N ALA A 262 3.89 0.06 31.66
CA ALA A 262 3.14 0.54 30.50
C ALA A 262 1.77 -0.12 30.38
N SER A 263 1.62 -1.39 30.80
CA SER A 263 0.40 -2.17 30.65
C SER A 263 -0.88 -1.47 31.14
N PRO A 264 -0.98 -0.97 32.37
CA PRO A 264 -2.19 -0.27 32.84
C PRO A 264 -2.50 1.00 32.02
N ARG A 265 -1.43 1.72 31.61
CA ARG A 265 -1.55 2.94 30.81
C ARG A 265 -2.00 2.68 29.39
N MET A 266 -1.61 1.53 28.81
CA MET A 266 -2.07 1.12 27.47
C MET A 266 -3.58 0.88 27.43
N PHE A 267 -4.16 0.25 28.44
CA PHE A 267 -5.62 0.05 28.52
C PHE A 267 -6.36 1.40 28.57
N LEU A 268 -5.85 2.33 29.38
CA LEU A 268 -6.38 3.69 29.46
C LEU A 268 -6.28 4.42 28.12
N ALA A 269 -5.12 4.36 27.48
CA ALA A 269 -4.89 4.97 26.16
C ALA A 269 -5.81 4.39 25.09
N LEU A 270 -6.05 3.07 25.12
CA LEU A 270 -6.95 2.40 24.18
C LEU A 270 -8.40 2.87 24.36
N GLY A 271 -8.86 3.03 25.62
CA GLY A 271 -10.18 3.56 25.92
C GLY A 271 -10.36 4.99 25.42
N VAL A 272 -9.37 5.86 25.68
CA VAL A 272 -9.38 7.26 25.22
C VAL A 272 -9.30 7.35 23.69
N ALA A 273 -8.50 6.50 23.03
CA ALA A 273 -8.41 6.47 21.58
C ALA A 273 -9.77 6.14 20.92
N GLY A 274 -10.54 5.21 21.50
CA GLY A 274 -11.89 4.92 21.05
C GLY A 274 -12.84 6.14 21.15
N LEU A 275 -12.75 6.90 22.24
CA LEU A 275 -13.52 8.12 22.44
C LEU A 275 -13.14 9.23 21.46
N ILE A 276 -11.85 9.40 21.17
CA ILE A 276 -11.36 10.38 20.20
C ILE A 276 -11.85 10.04 18.79
N LEU A 277 -11.85 8.75 18.41
CA LEU A 277 -12.38 8.29 17.10
C LEU A 277 -13.88 8.56 16.95
N LEU A 278 -14.62 8.55 18.05
CA LEU A 278 -16.06 8.87 18.08
C LEU A 278 -16.33 10.39 18.24
N THR A 279 -15.29 11.22 18.06
CA THR A 279 -15.38 12.69 18.24
C THR A 279 -15.85 13.15 19.61
N GLY A 280 -15.75 12.28 20.61
CA GLY A 280 -16.06 12.56 22.02
C GLY A 280 -14.80 12.93 22.79
N THR A 281 -14.80 14.06 23.50
CA THR A 281 -13.75 14.39 24.47
C THR A 281 -14.27 14.08 25.87
N ASP A 282 -13.73 13.03 26.50
CA ASP A 282 -14.03 12.72 27.89
C ASP A 282 -12.93 13.31 28.82
N LEU A 283 -13.27 14.42 29.44
CA LEU A 283 -12.41 15.06 30.44
C LEU A 283 -12.44 14.33 31.80
N SER A 284 -13.28 13.33 31.97
CA SER A 284 -13.47 12.61 33.23
C SER A 284 -12.46 11.49 33.47
N VAL A 285 -11.65 11.11 32.46
CA VAL A 285 -10.69 9.99 32.55
C VAL A 285 -9.76 10.10 33.75
N GLY A 286 -9.22 11.30 34.01
CA GLY A 286 -8.37 11.52 35.18
C GLY A 286 -9.08 11.31 36.50
N ARG A 287 -10.36 11.71 36.60
CA ARG A 287 -11.17 11.52 37.80
C ARG A 287 -11.52 10.06 38.03
N MET A 288 -11.84 9.33 36.96
CA MET A 288 -12.13 7.87 36.99
C MET A 288 -10.91 7.07 37.45
N VAL A 289 -9.73 7.42 36.97
CA VAL A 289 -8.46 6.79 37.40
C VAL A 289 -8.18 7.09 38.86
N GLY A 290 -8.36 8.34 39.28
CA GLY A 290 -8.20 8.75 40.71
C GLY A 290 -9.18 7.99 41.61
N MET A 291 -10.44 7.92 41.23
CA MET A 291 -11.46 7.17 41.99
C MET A 291 -11.13 5.67 42.05
N GLY A 292 -10.68 5.08 40.95
CA GLY A 292 -10.28 3.66 40.91
C GLY A 292 -9.06 3.37 41.81
N MET A 293 -8.05 4.29 41.85
CA MET A 293 -6.90 4.15 42.71
C MET A 293 -7.29 4.26 44.19
N VAL A 294 -8.11 5.22 44.56
CA VAL A 294 -8.61 5.41 45.95
C VAL A 294 -9.41 4.16 46.38
N THR A 295 -10.33 3.68 45.54
CA THR A 295 -11.13 2.49 45.83
C THR A 295 -10.25 1.25 46.00
N ALA A 296 -9.29 1.03 45.08
CA ALA A 296 -8.36 -0.09 45.18
C ALA A 296 -7.51 -0.01 46.46
N THR A 297 -7.02 1.19 46.82
CA THR A 297 -6.24 1.38 48.02
C THR A 297 -7.04 1.07 49.28
N ILE A 298 -8.30 1.50 49.35
CA ILE A 298 -9.21 1.20 50.48
C ILE A 298 -9.44 -0.30 50.62
N ILE A 299 -9.69 -0.99 49.47
CA ILE A 299 -9.90 -2.44 49.48
C ILE A 299 -8.63 -3.21 49.87
N MET A 300 -7.48 -2.81 49.35
CA MET A 300 -6.21 -3.48 49.62
C MET A 300 -5.63 -3.20 51.01
N HIS A 301 -6.09 -2.17 51.70
CA HIS A 301 -5.57 -1.78 53.00
C HIS A 301 -6.11 -2.64 54.17
N ASN A 302 -6.62 -3.84 53.90
CA ASN A 302 -7.02 -4.88 54.89
C ASN A 302 -7.86 -4.33 56.07
N GLY A 303 -8.74 -3.39 55.82
CA GLY A 303 -9.62 -2.86 56.85
C GLY A 303 -8.96 -2.01 57.95
N ILE A 304 -7.71 -1.56 57.78
CA ILE A 304 -7.12 -0.54 58.66
C ILE A 304 -7.97 0.74 58.51
N ASN A 305 -8.69 1.01 59.57
CA ASN A 305 -9.64 2.14 59.62
C ASN A 305 -8.88 3.46 59.57
N THR A 306 -8.96 4.17 58.43
CA THR A 306 -8.40 5.51 58.26
C THR A 306 -9.33 6.59 58.87
N GLY A 307 -10.37 6.21 59.65
CA GLY A 307 -11.32 7.08 60.30
C GLY A 307 -12.46 7.63 59.43
N ILE A 308 -12.47 7.33 58.15
CA ILE A 308 -13.45 7.89 57.20
C ILE A 308 -14.52 6.87 56.77
N TYR A 309 -14.17 5.57 56.73
CA TYR A 309 -15.09 4.50 56.35
C TYR A 309 -14.99 3.29 57.30
N PRO A 310 -16.13 2.64 57.61
CA PRO A 310 -16.08 1.37 58.33
C PRO A 310 -15.32 0.34 57.46
N PRO A 311 -14.51 -0.56 58.08
CA PRO A 311 -13.84 -1.61 57.32
C PRO A 311 -14.88 -2.45 56.57
N PRO A 312 -14.63 -2.81 55.32
CA PRO A 312 -15.52 -3.73 54.62
C PRO A 312 -15.56 -5.04 55.38
N PRO A 313 -16.71 -5.74 55.41
CA PRO A 313 -16.81 -7.05 56.10
C PRO A 313 -15.95 -8.01 55.28
N MET A 314 -14.71 -8.17 55.72
CA MET A 314 -13.81 -9.19 55.19
C MET A 314 -14.27 -10.52 55.76
N ALA A 315 -14.48 -11.48 54.87
CA ALA A 315 -14.75 -12.85 55.26
C ALA A 315 -13.62 -13.32 56.23
N ALA A 316 -14.03 -13.80 57.37
CA ALA A 316 -13.08 -14.41 58.31
C ALA A 316 -12.35 -15.58 57.63
N PRO A 317 -11.09 -15.84 57.99
CA PRO A 317 -10.29 -16.92 57.43
C PRO A 317 -10.94 -18.28 57.58
#